data_27a39f539c55c72055ab8856fc55d238
#
_entry.id   27a39f539c55c72055ab8856fc55d238
#
_cell.length_a   1.000
_cell.length_b   1.000
_cell.length_c   1.000
_cell.angle_alpha   90.00
_cell.angle_beta   90.00
_cell.angle_gamma   90.00
#
_symmetry.space_group_name_H-M   'P 1'
#
loop_
_entity.id
_entity.type
_entity.pdbx_description
1 polymer ?
#
loop_
_entity_poly.entity_id
_entity_poly.type
_entity_poly.pdbx_seq_one_letter_code
_entity_poly.pdbx_strand_id
1 'polypeptide(L)'
;MNSFNINNIIRPNVKTLKAYSSARDEFQEINNDFVFLDANENPFNNGLNRYPDPLQRNVKSILSEIKNFPANQILLGNGSDEVLDLIFRAFCEPNQDNVIAISPSYGMYG
;
A
#
# COMPACT_ATOMS: atom_id res chain seq x y z
N MET A 1 -5.25 29.96 6.60
CA MET A 1 -5.18 28.97 5.50
C MET A 1 -5.92 27.74 5.98
N ASN A 2 -6.96 27.30 5.28
CA ASN A 2 -7.63 26.06 5.63
C ASN A 2 -6.64 24.91 5.44
N SER A 3 -6.34 24.15 6.48
CA SER A 3 -5.48 22.97 6.39
C SER A 3 -6.19 21.93 5.52
N PHE A 4 -5.50 21.40 4.51
CA PHE A 4 -6.00 20.28 3.71
C PHE A 4 -6.27 19.09 4.63
N ASN A 5 -7.47 18.50 4.52
CA ASN A 5 -7.84 17.31 5.27
C ASN A 5 -8.29 16.22 4.28
N ILE A 6 -7.49 15.19 4.16
CA ILE A 6 -7.74 14.05 3.27
C ILE A 6 -9.09 13.37 3.52
N ASN A 7 -9.58 13.40 4.75
CA ASN A 7 -10.89 12.83 5.11
C ASN A 7 -12.07 13.50 4.40
N ASN A 8 -11.87 14.69 3.83
CA ASN A 8 -12.93 15.38 3.10
C ASN A 8 -13.11 14.86 1.67
N ILE A 9 -12.11 14.14 1.13
CA ILE A 9 -12.09 13.64 -0.24
C ILE A 9 -12.07 12.11 -0.34
N ILE A 10 -11.79 11.40 0.75
CA ILE A 10 -11.86 9.92 0.77
C ILE A 10 -13.32 9.48 0.71
N ARG A 11 -13.59 8.47 -0.11
CA ARG A 11 -14.90 7.81 -0.20
C ARG A 11 -15.37 7.29 1.16
N PRO A 12 -16.67 7.41 1.47
CA PRO A 12 -17.21 6.99 2.78
C PRO A 12 -16.94 5.53 3.13
N ASN A 13 -17.06 4.62 2.17
CA ASN A 13 -16.78 3.20 2.38
C ASN A 13 -15.31 2.91 2.68
N VAL A 14 -14.39 3.67 2.08
CA VAL A 14 -12.94 3.52 2.32
C VAL A 14 -12.57 4.00 3.73
N LYS A 15 -13.21 5.05 4.23
CA LYS A 15 -13.00 5.54 5.61
C LYS A 15 -13.31 4.50 6.69
N THR A 16 -14.20 3.57 6.40
CA THR A 16 -14.65 2.54 7.35
C THR A 16 -13.84 1.24 7.24
N LEU A 17 -12.96 1.13 6.24
CA LEU A 17 -12.13 -0.05 6.08
C LEU A 17 -11.13 -0.16 7.23
N LYS A 18 -11.05 -1.37 7.80
CA LYS A 18 -9.94 -1.72 8.69
C LYS A 18 -8.74 -2.13 7.83
N ALA A 19 -7.58 -1.58 8.15
CA ALA A 19 -6.35 -2.04 7.53
C ALA A 19 -6.15 -3.53 7.80
N TYR A 20 -5.66 -4.25 6.80
CA TYR A 20 -5.26 -5.64 7.01
C TYR A 20 -4.07 -5.69 7.98
N SER A 21 -4.16 -6.59 8.95
CA SER A 21 -3.08 -6.95 9.87
C SER A 21 -2.83 -8.44 9.74
N SER A 22 -1.59 -8.84 9.56
CA SER A 22 -1.21 -10.24 9.60
C SER A 22 -1.00 -10.69 11.04
N ALA A 23 -1.16 -12.01 11.30
CA ALA A 23 -0.85 -12.58 12.62
C ALA A 23 0.59 -12.24 13.05
N ARG A 24 1.51 -12.17 12.10
CA ARG A 24 2.92 -11.82 12.34
C ARG A 24 3.11 -10.34 12.68
N ASP A 25 2.31 -9.43 12.14
CA ASP A 25 2.33 -8.00 12.51
C ASP A 25 1.80 -7.76 13.92
N GLU A 26 0.86 -8.60 14.36
CA GLU A 26 0.29 -8.56 15.72
C GLU A 26 1.24 -9.14 16.77
N PHE A 27 2.18 -9.97 16.35
CA PHE A 27 3.16 -10.61 17.22
C PHE A 27 4.44 -9.79 17.28
N GLN A 28 4.61 -9.01 18.34
CA GLN A 28 5.73 -8.06 18.50
C GLN A 28 6.94 -8.62 19.25
N GLU A 29 6.85 -9.81 19.83
CA GLU A 29 7.98 -10.41 20.55
C GLU A 29 8.86 -11.22 19.60
N ILE A 30 10.00 -10.66 19.25
CA ILE A 30 11.03 -11.36 18.48
C ILE A 30 11.97 -12.06 19.47
N ASN A 31 11.59 -13.26 19.89
CA ASN A 31 12.53 -14.19 20.46
C ASN A 31 12.92 -15.19 19.35
N ASN A 32 14.22 -15.40 19.12
CA ASN A 32 14.72 -16.24 18.02
C ASN A 32 14.38 -17.74 18.13
N ASP A 33 13.71 -18.15 19.19
CA ASP A 33 13.37 -19.55 19.48
C ASP A 33 11.98 -19.98 19.00
N PHE A 34 11.24 -19.11 18.33
CA PHE A 34 9.90 -19.45 17.87
C PHE A 34 9.89 -20.17 16.52
N VAL A 35 9.10 -21.23 16.44
CA VAL A 35 8.74 -21.88 15.20
C VAL A 35 7.39 -21.28 14.75
N PHE A 36 7.40 -20.51 13.66
CA PHE A 36 6.20 -19.91 13.11
C PHE A 36 5.40 -20.96 12.32
N LEU A 37 4.15 -21.17 12.71
CA LEU A 37 3.18 -22.04 12.05
C LEU A 37 1.95 -21.25 11.58
N ASP A 38 2.09 -19.97 11.45
CA ASP A 38 1.02 -18.99 11.17
C ASP A 38 0.72 -18.82 9.67
N ALA A 39 1.59 -19.34 8.80
CA ALA A 39 1.48 -19.16 7.37
C ALA A 39 1.91 -20.41 6.59
N ASN A 40 1.37 -20.58 5.38
CA ASN A 40 1.71 -21.68 4.48
C ASN A 40 3.00 -21.36 3.71
N GLU A 41 4.11 -21.33 4.41
CA GLU A 41 5.44 -21.02 3.87
C GLU A 41 6.24 -22.29 3.61
N ASN A 42 7.15 -22.24 2.62
CA ASN A 42 8.08 -23.34 2.38
C ASN A 42 9.08 -23.45 3.55
N PRO A 43 9.20 -24.61 4.21
CA PRO A 43 10.11 -24.79 5.34
C PRO A 43 11.59 -24.77 4.94
N PHE A 44 11.91 -24.99 3.67
CA PHE A 44 13.27 -25.01 3.18
C PHE A 44 13.74 -23.60 2.83
N ASN A 45 14.77 -23.12 3.54
CA ASN A 45 15.28 -21.78 3.31
C ASN A 45 16.05 -21.69 1.98
N ASN A 46 15.54 -20.87 1.08
CA ASN A 46 16.15 -20.53 -0.22
C ASN A 46 16.27 -19.02 -0.42
N GLY A 47 16.07 -18.24 0.65
CA GLY A 47 16.06 -16.78 0.61
C GLY A 47 14.76 -16.15 0.09
N LEU A 48 13.83 -16.95 -0.46
CA LEU A 48 12.54 -16.52 -1.02
C LEU A 48 11.36 -17.33 -0.46
N ASN A 49 11.59 -18.10 0.58
CA ASN A 49 10.63 -19.05 1.14
C ASN A 49 9.61 -18.43 2.11
N ARG A 50 9.76 -17.16 2.44
CA ARG A 50 8.87 -16.44 3.35
C ARG A 50 7.97 -15.49 2.58
N TYR A 51 6.75 -15.26 3.10
CA TYR A 51 5.90 -14.20 2.58
C TYR A 51 6.59 -12.85 2.71
N PRO A 52 6.44 -11.98 1.69
CA PRO A 52 7.01 -10.64 1.74
C PRO A 52 6.30 -9.78 2.79
N ASP A 53 7.00 -8.78 3.30
CA ASP A 53 6.40 -7.76 4.16
C ASP A 53 5.31 -6.99 3.38
N PRO A 54 4.04 -7.08 3.78
CA PRO A 54 2.94 -6.42 3.07
C PRO A 54 3.05 -4.90 3.07
N LEU A 55 3.78 -4.33 4.02
CA LEU A 55 4.03 -2.89 4.10
C LEU A 55 5.31 -2.45 3.39
N GLN A 56 6.11 -3.40 2.87
CA GLN A 56 7.33 -3.16 2.07
C GLN A 56 8.34 -2.23 2.79
N ARG A 57 8.48 -2.38 4.10
CA ARG A 57 9.22 -1.45 4.97
C ARG A 57 10.67 -1.26 4.53
N ASN A 58 11.37 -2.36 4.22
CA ASN A 58 12.78 -2.32 3.81
C ASN A 58 12.97 -1.57 2.49
N VAL A 59 12.15 -1.84 1.50
CA VAL A 59 12.23 -1.17 0.18
C VAL A 59 11.90 0.31 0.32
N LYS A 60 10.85 0.64 1.09
CA LYS A 60 10.47 2.03 1.36
C LYS A 60 11.54 2.81 2.12
N SER A 61 12.25 2.16 3.05
CA SER A 61 13.37 2.78 3.76
C SER A 61 14.49 3.19 2.79
N ILE A 62 14.91 2.26 1.92
CA ILE A 62 15.96 2.54 0.92
C ILE A 62 15.51 3.63 -0.06
N LEU A 63 14.28 3.56 -0.54
CA LEU A 63 13.73 4.59 -1.44
C LEU A 63 13.62 5.95 -0.76
N SER A 64 13.28 5.99 0.51
CA SER A 64 13.22 7.20 1.32
C SER A 64 14.58 7.92 1.34
N GLU A 65 15.67 7.18 1.51
CA GLU A 65 17.02 7.70 1.48
C GLU A 65 17.39 8.22 0.07
N ILE A 66 17.15 7.39 -0.98
CA ILE A 66 17.48 7.74 -2.37
C ILE A 66 16.70 8.96 -2.85
N LYS A 67 15.41 9.05 -2.49
CA LYS A 67 14.52 10.11 -2.95
C LYS A 67 14.45 11.30 -2.01
N ASN A 68 15.10 11.23 -0.84
CA ASN A 68 15.00 12.22 0.23
C ASN A 68 13.53 12.57 0.55
N PHE A 69 12.71 11.53 0.75
CA PHE A 69 11.29 11.66 0.98
C PHE A 69 10.83 10.68 2.08
N PRO A 70 9.95 11.06 3.01
CA PRO A 70 9.56 10.20 4.12
C PRO A 70 8.98 8.84 3.68
N ALA A 71 9.44 7.74 4.25
CA ALA A 71 9.01 6.39 3.90
C ALA A 71 7.49 6.17 4.07
N ASN A 72 6.87 6.83 5.05
CA ASN A 72 5.42 6.78 5.30
C ASN A 72 4.59 7.55 4.26
N GLN A 73 5.22 8.27 3.34
CA GLN A 73 4.58 8.97 2.22
C GLN A 73 4.89 8.29 0.87
N ILE A 74 5.45 7.08 0.90
CA ILE A 74 5.77 6.29 -0.29
C ILE A 74 4.75 5.16 -0.41
N LEU A 75 4.06 5.11 -1.55
CA LEU A 75 3.25 3.98 -1.98
C LEU A 75 3.97 3.27 -3.12
N LEU A 76 4.09 1.94 -3.04
CA LEU A 76 4.65 1.11 -4.10
C LEU A 76 3.56 0.19 -4.63
N GLY A 77 3.48 0.07 -5.95
CA GLY A 77 2.55 -0.81 -6.65
C GLY A 77 3.23 -1.58 -7.78
N ASN A 78 2.53 -2.55 -8.35
CA ASN A 78 2.97 -3.32 -9.50
C ASN A 78 2.72 -2.53 -10.81
N GLY A 79 3.54 -1.51 -11.02
CA GLY A 79 3.38 -0.54 -12.09
C GLY A 79 2.47 0.63 -11.70
N SER A 80 2.46 1.65 -12.57
CA SER A 80 1.66 2.87 -12.36
C SER A 80 0.16 2.62 -12.40
N ASP A 81 -0.29 1.64 -13.17
CA ASP A 81 -1.70 1.37 -13.40
C ASP A 81 -2.40 0.88 -12.12
N GLU A 82 -1.72 0.03 -11.32
CA GLU A 82 -2.23 -0.37 -10.00
C GLU A 82 -2.37 0.83 -9.07
N VAL A 83 -1.38 1.72 -9.04
CA VAL A 83 -1.41 2.91 -8.19
C VAL A 83 -2.53 3.86 -8.62
N LEU A 84 -2.73 4.04 -9.92
CA LEU A 84 -3.83 4.85 -10.46
C LEU A 84 -5.20 4.25 -10.11
N ASP A 85 -5.38 2.94 -10.29
CA ASP A 85 -6.62 2.25 -9.91
C ASP A 85 -6.92 2.42 -8.41
N LEU A 86 -5.90 2.29 -7.55
CA LEU A 86 -6.05 2.53 -6.12
C LEU A 86 -6.47 3.96 -5.79
N ILE A 87 -5.93 4.97 -6.50
CA ILE A 87 -6.33 6.37 -6.34
C ILE A 87 -7.81 6.55 -6.70
N PHE A 88 -8.24 6.03 -7.85
CA PHE A 88 -9.64 6.11 -8.25
C PHE A 88 -10.57 5.42 -7.25
N ARG A 89 -10.21 4.23 -6.79
CA ARG A 89 -10.99 3.50 -5.78
C ARG A 89 -11.03 4.20 -4.43
N ALA A 90 -10.02 4.94 -4.07
CA ALA A 90 -9.97 5.64 -2.80
C ALA A 90 -10.77 6.95 -2.81
N PHE A 91 -10.82 7.65 -3.94
CA PHE A 91 -11.28 9.04 -3.99
C PHE A 91 -12.49 9.30 -4.92
N CYS A 92 -12.78 8.41 -5.88
CA CYS A 92 -13.85 8.63 -6.84
C CYS A 92 -15.04 7.70 -6.56
N GLU A 93 -16.17 8.25 -6.15
CA GLU A 93 -17.39 7.47 -5.94
C GLU A 93 -18.03 7.14 -7.30
N PRO A 94 -18.27 5.84 -7.62
CA PRO A 94 -18.86 5.44 -8.89
C PRO A 94 -20.20 6.13 -9.17
N ASN A 95 -20.40 6.55 -10.41
CA ASN A 95 -21.59 7.26 -10.89
C ASN A 95 -21.84 8.64 -10.25
N GLN A 96 -20.93 9.16 -9.45
CA GLN A 96 -21.05 10.48 -8.80
C GLN A 96 -19.87 11.38 -9.16
N ASP A 97 -18.65 10.86 -9.06
CA ASP A 97 -17.44 11.63 -9.31
C ASP A 97 -16.93 11.45 -10.73
N ASN A 98 -16.19 12.44 -11.21
CA ASN A 98 -15.57 12.45 -12.52
C ASN A 98 -14.06 12.63 -12.41
N VAL A 99 -13.35 12.03 -13.36
CA VAL A 99 -11.92 12.23 -13.55
C VAL A 99 -11.70 13.07 -14.79
N ILE A 100 -10.83 14.06 -14.72
CA ILE A 100 -10.47 14.90 -15.86
C ILE A 100 -9.09 14.45 -16.35
N ALA A 101 -9.02 14.01 -17.60
CA ALA A 101 -7.78 13.70 -18.29
C ALA A 101 -7.55 14.68 -19.45
N ILE A 102 -6.27 15.04 -19.69
CA ILE A 102 -5.88 15.91 -20.80
C ILE A 102 -5.55 15.02 -21.99
N SER A 103 -6.15 15.31 -23.16
CA SER A 103 -5.86 14.58 -24.40
C SER A 103 -4.99 15.45 -25.33
N PRO A 104 -3.99 14.88 -26.02
CA PRO A 104 -3.59 13.47 -25.99
C PRO A 104 -2.80 13.11 -24.72
N SER A 105 -3.00 11.89 -24.21
CA SER A 105 -2.37 11.37 -23.02
C SER A 105 -2.10 9.87 -23.14
N TYR A 106 -1.54 9.25 -22.10
CA TYR A 106 -1.34 7.81 -22.05
C TYR A 106 -2.69 7.06 -22.11
N GLY A 107 -2.76 6.02 -22.96
CA GLY A 107 -4.03 5.34 -23.30
C GLY A 107 -4.77 4.70 -22.13
N MET A 108 -4.11 4.48 -20.98
CA MET A 108 -4.73 3.92 -19.77
C MET A 108 -5.55 4.94 -18.97
N TYR A 109 -5.55 6.22 -19.36
CA TYR A 109 -6.33 7.25 -18.65
C TYR A 109 -7.76 7.44 -19.22
N GLY A 110 -8.09 6.74 -20.30
CA GLY A 110 -9.38 6.85 -21.00
C GLY A 110 -10.26 5.62 -20.92
#